data_6b68a5a1cfb9ca4eacb4139a0136fe3f
#
_entry.id   6b68a5a1cfb9ca4eacb4139a0136fe3f
#
_cell.length_a   1.000
_cell.length_b   1.000
_cell.length_c   1.000
_cell.angle_alpha   90.00
_cell.angle_beta   90.00
_cell.angle_gamma   90.00
#
_symmetry.space_group_name_H-M   'P 1'
#
loop_
_entity.id
_entity.type
_entity.pdbx_description
1 polymer ?
#
loop_
_entity_poly.entity_id
_entity_poly.type
_entity_poly.pdbx_seq_one_letter_code
_entity_poly.pdbx_strand_id
1 'polypeptide(L)'
;MHAFAVDGLPEIDAGDDLAALVAERADLTDGDVVCVASTVVSKAEGRTAALAEFTPGPRAEEIAARLADVTGEQKDPRFAQAVIEEATEVIMDAPFLLTETTCGHVGVNAGIDRSNTGGAELLLLPKRPAESAARIQAGLAADVGVVVTDTSGRPFRHGQRGVALGWAGLPAARDWRGETDRDGHELAVTVEAVVDELAATANLVSGEGDDGTPVVVVREFEFGDHDGSEQLFRAVDGDFVRQALRGWTFDGA
;
A
#
# COMPACT_ATOMS: atom_id res chain seq x y z
N MET A 1 5.40 20.50 -11.22
CA MET A 1 5.19 19.06 -10.94
C MET A 1 4.26 18.48 -12.01
N HIS A 2 4.61 17.36 -12.60
CA HIS A 2 3.76 16.57 -13.49
C HIS A 2 4.00 15.08 -13.29
N ALA A 3 2.97 14.26 -13.57
CA ALA A 3 3.04 12.82 -13.40
C ALA A 3 2.72 12.13 -14.74
N PHE A 4 3.45 11.06 -15.07
CA PHE A 4 3.25 10.29 -16.29
C PHE A 4 3.53 8.80 -16.05
N ALA A 5 2.79 7.96 -16.77
CA ALA A 5 2.96 6.52 -16.73
C ALA A 5 4.24 6.10 -17.47
N VAL A 6 4.86 5.02 -17.00
CA VAL A 6 5.93 4.32 -17.71
C VAL A 6 5.30 3.23 -18.57
N ASP A 7 5.21 3.48 -19.85
CA ASP A 7 4.57 2.58 -20.81
C ASP A 7 5.45 1.37 -21.19
N GLY A 8 4.79 0.31 -21.66
CA GLY A 8 5.46 -0.83 -22.30
C GLY A 8 6.20 -1.77 -21.34
N LEU A 9 5.87 -1.75 -20.05
CA LEU A 9 6.34 -2.77 -19.13
C LEU A 9 5.77 -4.14 -19.55
N PRO A 10 6.57 -5.22 -19.53
CA PRO A 10 6.08 -6.56 -19.79
C PRO A 10 5.19 -7.05 -18.63
N GLU A 11 4.53 -8.19 -18.81
CA GLU A 11 4.03 -8.94 -17.65
C GLU A 11 5.23 -9.28 -16.75
N ILE A 12 5.07 -9.04 -15.45
CA ILE A 12 6.14 -9.22 -14.47
C ILE A 12 6.09 -10.63 -13.90
N ASP A 13 7.21 -11.31 -13.96
CA ASP A 13 7.44 -12.65 -13.42
C ASP A 13 8.38 -12.62 -12.19
N ALA A 14 8.37 -13.71 -11.43
CA ALA A 14 9.23 -13.85 -10.26
C ALA A 14 10.72 -13.82 -10.65
N GLY A 15 11.46 -12.91 -10.03
CA GLY A 15 12.89 -12.71 -10.30
C GLY A 15 13.20 -11.56 -11.27
N ASP A 16 12.18 -10.90 -11.83
CA ASP A 16 12.40 -9.75 -12.70
C ASP A 16 13.02 -8.56 -11.94
N ASP A 17 13.95 -7.88 -12.62
CA ASP A 17 14.58 -6.66 -12.12
C ASP A 17 13.75 -5.43 -12.50
N LEU A 18 12.91 -4.99 -11.56
CA LEU A 18 12.04 -3.83 -11.78
C LEU A 18 12.82 -2.54 -12.05
N ALA A 19 13.99 -2.36 -11.44
CA ALA A 19 14.81 -1.17 -11.69
C ALA A 19 15.33 -1.15 -13.13
N ALA A 20 15.83 -2.28 -13.62
CA ALA A 20 16.28 -2.41 -15.01
C ALA A 20 15.13 -2.19 -15.99
N LEU A 21 13.96 -2.79 -15.73
CA LEU A 21 12.78 -2.66 -16.58
C LEU A 21 12.27 -1.21 -16.66
N VAL A 22 12.32 -0.47 -15.56
CA VAL A 22 11.96 0.96 -15.51
C VAL A 22 13.00 1.80 -16.24
N ALA A 23 14.30 1.57 -15.97
CA ALA A 23 15.40 2.32 -16.60
C ALA A 23 15.45 2.18 -18.12
N GLU A 24 15.02 1.04 -18.67
CA GLU A 24 14.92 0.82 -20.11
C GLU A 24 13.78 1.62 -20.78
N ARG A 25 12.77 2.09 -20.02
CA ARG A 25 11.52 2.66 -20.54
C ARG A 25 11.28 4.09 -20.12
N ALA A 26 11.96 4.57 -19.10
CA ALA A 26 11.85 5.93 -18.61
C ALA A 26 13.22 6.61 -18.56
N ASP A 27 13.30 7.79 -19.14
CA ASP A 27 14.48 8.67 -19.00
C ASP A 27 14.35 9.44 -17.68
N LEU A 28 14.85 8.82 -16.60
CA LEU A 28 14.76 9.36 -15.24
C LEU A 28 15.82 10.44 -15.02
N THR A 29 15.44 11.46 -14.28
CA THR A 29 16.33 12.56 -13.87
C THR A 29 16.38 12.68 -12.35
N ASP A 30 17.46 13.26 -11.82
CA ASP A 30 17.59 13.50 -10.38
C ASP A 30 16.40 14.30 -9.85
N GLY A 31 15.87 13.87 -8.71
CA GLY A 31 14.71 14.47 -8.09
C GLY A 31 13.35 13.91 -8.57
N ASP A 32 13.32 13.02 -9.57
CA ASP A 32 12.08 12.28 -9.90
C ASP A 32 11.64 11.39 -8.74
N VAL A 33 10.34 11.13 -8.63
CA VAL A 33 9.80 10.10 -7.73
C VAL A 33 9.15 9.01 -8.56
N VAL A 34 9.61 7.77 -8.40
CA VAL A 34 9.10 6.59 -9.10
C VAL A 34 8.12 5.86 -8.19
N CYS A 35 6.84 5.93 -8.51
CA CYS A 35 5.77 5.21 -7.82
C CYS A 35 5.56 3.86 -8.52
N VAL A 36 5.66 2.76 -7.77
CA VAL A 36 5.56 1.39 -8.28
C VAL A 36 4.44 0.66 -7.57
N ALA A 37 3.48 0.11 -8.31
CA ALA A 37 2.38 -0.64 -7.75
C ALA A 37 2.87 -1.89 -7.00
N SER A 38 2.29 -2.16 -5.83
CA SER A 38 2.61 -3.32 -5.00
C SER A 38 2.45 -4.64 -5.75
N THR A 39 1.49 -4.71 -6.68
CA THR A 39 1.22 -5.90 -7.50
C THR A 39 2.43 -6.35 -8.31
N VAL A 40 3.14 -5.44 -8.99
CA VAL A 40 4.33 -5.80 -9.77
C VAL A 40 5.52 -6.08 -8.88
N VAL A 41 5.65 -5.41 -7.74
CA VAL A 41 6.67 -5.73 -6.73
C VAL A 41 6.43 -7.14 -6.18
N SER A 42 5.18 -7.46 -5.83
CA SER A 42 4.78 -8.79 -5.35
C SER A 42 5.07 -9.89 -6.37
N LYS A 43 4.75 -9.67 -7.65
CA LYS A 43 5.07 -10.62 -8.72
C LYS A 43 6.57 -10.85 -8.84
N ALA A 44 7.36 -9.78 -8.93
CA ALA A 44 8.82 -9.86 -9.02
C ALA A 44 9.44 -10.58 -7.81
N GLU A 45 8.85 -10.45 -6.63
CA GLU A 45 9.29 -11.13 -5.40
C GLU A 45 8.71 -12.55 -5.24
N GLY A 46 7.92 -13.04 -6.22
CA GLY A 46 7.32 -14.37 -6.18
C GLY A 46 6.27 -14.53 -5.05
N ARG A 47 5.53 -13.47 -4.76
CA ARG A 47 4.51 -13.45 -3.71
C ARG A 47 3.14 -13.97 -4.17
N THR A 48 3.11 -14.77 -5.22
CA THR A 48 1.91 -15.51 -5.64
C THR A 48 1.71 -16.75 -4.77
N ALA A 49 0.44 -17.12 -4.52
CA ALA A 49 0.11 -18.31 -3.73
C ALA A 49 -1.18 -18.98 -4.23
N ALA A 50 -1.32 -20.27 -3.93
CA ALA A 50 -2.57 -21.00 -4.12
C ALA A 50 -3.30 -21.14 -2.76
N LEU A 51 -4.63 -21.10 -2.78
CA LEU A 51 -5.43 -21.32 -1.57
C LEU A 51 -5.11 -22.63 -0.87
N ALA A 52 -4.70 -23.65 -1.63
CA ALA A 52 -4.32 -24.96 -1.10
C ALA A 52 -3.08 -24.94 -0.19
N GLU A 53 -2.27 -23.88 -0.25
CA GLU A 53 -1.08 -23.72 0.62
C GLU A 53 -1.45 -23.34 2.05
N PHE A 54 -2.68 -22.81 2.27
CA PHE A 54 -3.15 -22.35 3.57
C PHE A 54 -4.06 -23.41 4.22
N THR A 55 -3.59 -24.05 5.28
CA THR A 55 -4.40 -25.01 6.04
C THR A 55 -5.20 -24.27 7.12
N PRO A 56 -6.55 -24.24 7.03
CA PRO A 56 -7.35 -23.50 7.99
C PRO A 56 -7.20 -24.05 9.42
N GLY A 57 -6.90 -23.15 10.36
CA GLY A 57 -7.01 -23.42 11.77
C GLY A 57 -8.37 -22.99 12.33
N PRO A 58 -8.65 -23.30 13.63
CA PRO A 58 -9.95 -22.99 14.25
C PRO A 58 -10.34 -21.52 14.15
N ARG A 59 -9.39 -20.59 14.22
CA ARG A 59 -9.65 -19.15 14.11
C ARG A 59 -10.07 -18.76 12.70
N ALA A 60 -9.47 -19.35 11.68
CA ALA A 60 -9.85 -19.09 10.28
C ALA A 60 -11.26 -19.63 9.96
N GLU A 61 -11.60 -20.81 10.51
CA GLU A 61 -12.92 -21.39 10.37
C GLU A 61 -14.00 -20.53 11.06
N GLU A 62 -13.71 -20.05 12.29
CA GLU A 62 -14.58 -19.14 13.03
C GLU A 62 -14.83 -17.83 12.27
N ILE A 63 -13.78 -17.21 11.75
CA ILE A 63 -13.86 -15.97 10.95
C ILE A 63 -14.68 -16.21 9.69
N ALA A 64 -14.42 -17.30 8.95
CA ALA A 64 -15.16 -17.61 7.73
C ALA A 64 -16.66 -17.83 7.99
N ALA A 65 -17.00 -18.55 9.06
CA ALA A 65 -18.37 -18.75 9.48
C ALA A 65 -19.05 -17.42 9.86
N ARG A 66 -18.39 -16.59 10.67
CA ARG A 66 -18.91 -15.29 11.09
C ARG A 66 -19.12 -14.33 9.91
N LEU A 67 -18.17 -14.27 8.97
CA LEU A 67 -18.32 -13.47 7.75
C LEU A 67 -19.52 -13.97 6.92
N ALA A 68 -19.70 -15.30 6.79
CA ALA A 68 -20.83 -15.87 6.06
C ALA A 68 -22.17 -15.52 6.73
N ASP A 69 -22.26 -15.60 8.05
CA ASP A 69 -23.46 -15.24 8.81
C ASP A 69 -23.83 -13.76 8.63
N VAL A 70 -22.83 -12.87 8.64
CA VAL A 70 -23.05 -11.42 8.54
C VAL A 70 -23.31 -10.97 7.11
N THR A 71 -22.59 -11.51 6.13
CA THR A 71 -22.66 -11.05 4.73
C THR A 71 -23.65 -11.87 3.87
N GLY A 72 -24.05 -13.05 4.32
CA GLY A 72 -24.83 -14.01 3.54
C GLY A 72 -24.04 -14.73 2.44
N GLU A 73 -22.72 -14.52 2.37
CA GLU A 73 -21.85 -15.12 1.35
C GLU A 73 -20.92 -16.15 1.97
N GLN A 74 -20.81 -17.31 1.33
CA GLN A 74 -19.84 -18.33 1.73
C GLN A 74 -18.43 -17.78 1.61
N LYS A 75 -17.64 -17.85 2.69
CA LYS A 75 -16.23 -17.45 2.71
C LYS A 75 -15.36 -18.69 2.84
N ASP A 76 -14.32 -18.77 2.02
CA ASP A 76 -13.36 -19.87 2.07
C ASP A 76 -12.46 -19.71 3.32
N PRO A 77 -12.45 -20.66 4.26
CA PRO A 77 -11.61 -20.56 5.46
C PRO A 77 -10.10 -20.56 5.14
N ARG A 78 -9.68 -21.10 3.97
CA ARG A 78 -8.28 -21.02 3.52
C ARG A 78 -7.89 -19.58 3.20
N PHE A 79 -8.81 -18.79 2.63
CA PHE A 79 -8.57 -17.36 2.43
C PHE A 79 -8.47 -16.61 3.76
N ALA A 80 -9.34 -16.91 4.72
CA ALA A 80 -9.21 -16.32 6.06
C ALA A 80 -7.88 -16.69 6.74
N GLN A 81 -7.39 -17.93 6.53
CA GLN A 81 -6.08 -18.36 7.00
C GLN A 81 -4.94 -17.56 6.34
N ALA A 82 -4.98 -17.39 5.02
CA ALA A 82 -4.00 -16.56 4.30
C ALA A 82 -3.94 -15.15 4.88
N VAL A 83 -5.10 -14.53 5.13
CA VAL A 83 -5.18 -13.19 5.75
C VAL A 83 -4.58 -13.18 7.14
N ILE A 84 -4.83 -14.19 7.98
CA ILE A 84 -4.26 -14.30 9.34
C ILE A 84 -2.72 -14.42 9.27
N GLU A 85 -2.19 -15.19 8.33
CA GLU A 85 -0.74 -15.41 8.19
C GLU A 85 0.01 -14.18 7.66
N GLU A 86 -0.65 -13.36 6.84
CA GLU A 86 -0.08 -12.13 6.27
C GLU A 86 -0.32 -10.89 7.15
N ALA A 87 -1.14 -10.99 8.19
CA ALA A 87 -1.44 -9.91 9.13
C ALA A 87 -0.62 -10.02 10.41
N THR A 88 -0.24 -8.88 10.98
CA THR A 88 0.29 -8.79 12.36
C THR A 88 -0.84 -8.73 13.38
N GLU A 89 -2.01 -8.20 12.99
CA GLU A 89 -3.20 -8.12 13.81
C GLU A 89 -4.46 -8.20 12.95
N VAL A 90 -5.46 -8.94 13.40
CA VAL A 90 -6.84 -8.83 12.93
C VAL A 90 -7.57 -7.87 13.87
N ILE A 91 -7.81 -6.65 13.38
CA ILE A 91 -8.43 -5.56 14.16
C ILE A 91 -9.95 -5.76 14.22
N MET A 92 -10.54 -6.22 13.12
CA MET A 92 -11.97 -6.47 12.99
C MET A 92 -12.20 -7.68 12.08
N ASP A 93 -13.06 -8.59 12.48
CA ASP A 93 -13.31 -9.86 11.78
C ASP A 93 -14.70 -9.96 11.12
N ALA A 94 -15.50 -8.89 11.20
CA ALA A 94 -16.79 -8.73 10.51
C ALA A 94 -17.15 -7.23 10.42
N PRO A 95 -17.84 -6.76 9.35
CA PRO A 95 -18.36 -7.50 8.19
C PRO A 95 -17.30 -7.77 7.10
N PHE A 96 -16.07 -7.38 7.32
CA PHE A 96 -14.88 -7.66 6.53
C PHE A 96 -13.66 -7.78 7.45
N LEU A 97 -12.60 -8.40 6.97
CA LEU A 97 -11.36 -8.49 7.73
C LEU A 97 -10.59 -7.16 7.61
N LEU A 98 -10.57 -6.37 8.69
CA LEU A 98 -9.66 -5.24 8.81
C LEU A 98 -8.42 -5.69 9.57
N THR A 99 -7.26 -5.52 8.96
CA THR A 99 -6.01 -6.09 9.46
C THR A 99 -4.89 -5.08 9.41
N GLU A 100 -3.91 -5.23 10.28
CA GLU A 100 -2.60 -4.61 10.10
C GLU A 100 -1.68 -5.57 9.35
N THR A 101 -1.02 -5.09 8.33
CA THR A 101 0.00 -5.82 7.58
C THR A 101 1.36 -5.77 8.27
N THR A 102 2.31 -6.59 7.82
CA THR A 102 3.68 -6.62 8.36
C THR A 102 4.45 -5.31 8.16
N CYS A 103 4.02 -4.45 7.24
CA CYS A 103 4.61 -3.11 7.04
C CYS A 103 3.93 -2.01 7.88
N GLY A 104 2.88 -2.33 8.66
CA GLY A 104 2.15 -1.38 9.51
C GLY A 104 0.95 -0.71 8.83
N HIS A 105 0.71 -0.98 7.53
CA HIS A 105 -0.49 -0.51 6.86
C HIS A 105 -1.74 -1.22 7.40
N VAL A 106 -2.80 -0.46 7.67
CA VAL A 106 -4.10 -1.02 8.06
C VAL A 106 -5.02 -1.04 6.85
N GLY A 107 -5.38 -2.23 6.41
CA GLY A 107 -6.21 -2.45 5.23
C GLY A 107 -7.09 -3.68 5.32
N VAL A 108 -7.91 -3.88 4.29
CA VAL A 108 -8.81 -5.03 4.21
C VAL A 108 -8.04 -6.25 3.71
N ASN A 109 -8.30 -7.43 4.33
CA ASN A 109 -7.76 -8.72 3.92
C ASN A 109 -6.22 -8.78 3.83
N ALA A 110 -5.50 -8.05 4.69
CA ALA A 110 -4.03 -7.93 4.66
C ALA A 110 -3.47 -7.49 3.29
N GLY A 111 -4.26 -6.77 2.49
CA GLY A 111 -3.89 -6.37 1.14
C GLY A 111 -3.76 -7.53 0.14
N ILE A 112 -4.29 -8.71 0.46
CA ILE A 112 -4.27 -9.85 -0.47
C ILE A 112 -5.19 -9.57 -1.64
N ASP A 113 -4.65 -9.57 -2.85
CA ASP A 113 -5.39 -9.40 -4.09
C ASP A 113 -5.74 -10.74 -4.75
N ARG A 114 -6.86 -10.75 -5.46
CA ARG A 114 -7.35 -11.86 -6.30
C ARG A 114 -7.52 -11.45 -7.76
N SER A 115 -7.26 -10.19 -8.05
CA SER A 115 -7.23 -9.61 -9.40
C SER A 115 -5.78 -9.38 -9.84
N ASN A 116 -5.53 -9.30 -11.13
CA ASN A 116 -4.21 -9.03 -11.71
C ASN A 116 -3.07 -9.94 -11.21
N THR A 117 -3.42 -11.17 -10.83
CA THR A 117 -2.51 -12.13 -10.16
C THR A 117 -1.56 -12.87 -11.10
N GLY A 118 -1.61 -12.59 -12.42
CA GLY A 118 -0.83 -13.36 -13.39
C GLY A 118 -1.26 -14.82 -13.52
N GLY A 119 -2.50 -15.16 -13.12
CA GLY A 119 -3.06 -16.52 -13.18
C GLY A 119 -2.95 -17.31 -11.87
N ALA A 120 -2.34 -16.75 -10.82
CA ALA A 120 -2.38 -17.32 -9.47
C ALA A 120 -3.75 -17.08 -8.80
N GLU A 121 -4.06 -17.83 -7.73
CA GLU A 121 -5.30 -17.62 -6.97
C GLU A 121 -5.22 -16.39 -6.06
N LEU A 122 -4.03 -16.11 -5.52
CA LEU A 122 -3.75 -15.01 -4.59
C LEU A 122 -2.44 -14.31 -4.98
N LEU A 123 -2.43 -12.99 -4.78
CA LEU A 123 -1.23 -12.17 -4.79
C LEU A 123 -1.11 -11.50 -3.42
N LEU A 124 -0.05 -11.83 -2.71
CA LEU A 124 0.24 -11.33 -1.36
C LEU A 124 1.07 -10.06 -1.46
N LEU A 125 0.97 -9.14 -0.52
CA LEU A 125 1.82 -7.94 -0.49
C LEU A 125 3.31 -8.29 -0.39
N PRO A 126 4.20 -7.39 -0.85
CA PRO A 126 5.63 -7.53 -0.56
C PRO A 126 5.84 -7.60 0.97
N LYS A 127 6.69 -8.50 1.44
CA LYS A 127 6.89 -8.67 2.89
C LYS A 127 7.48 -7.43 3.56
N ARG A 128 8.32 -6.72 2.84
CA ARG A 128 9.06 -5.54 3.33
C ARG A 128 9.11 -4.46 2.25
N PRO A 129 7.99 -3.75 2.01
CA PRO A 129 7.89 -2.77 0.91
C PRO A 129 8.96 -1.69 0.93
N ALA A 130 9.40 -1.24 2.12
CA ALA A 130 10.49 -0.27 2.25
C ALA A 130 11.84 -0.82 1.74
N GLU A 131 12.15 -2.11 2.02
CA GLU A 131 13.35 -2.73 1.47
C GLU A 131 13.22 -2.95 -0.05
N SER A 132 12.03 -3.22 -0.54
CA SER A 132 11.75 -3.31 -1.98
C SER A 132 11.96 -1.96 -2.66
N ALA A 133 11.43 -0.87 -2.09
CA ALA A 133 11.68 0.49 -2.57
C ALA A 133 13.17 0.82 -2.62
N ALA A 134 13.90 0.52 -1.54
CA ALA A 134 15.35 0.75 -1.47
C ALA A 134 16.15 -0.06 -2.51
N ARG A 135 15.74 -1.31 -2.78
CA ARG A 135 16.38 -2.13 -3.84
C ARG A 135 16.13 -1.55 -5.23
N ILE A 136 14.89 -1.14 -5.51
CA ILE A 136 14.56 -0.51 -6.79
C ILE A 136 15.34 0.78 -6.95
N GLN A 137 15.36 1.64 -5.93
CA GLN A 137 16.14 2.88 -5.93
C GLN A 137 17.62 2.64 -6.22
N ALA A 138 18.23 1.71 -5.51
CA ALA A 138 19.66 1.39 -5.68
C ALA A 138 20.02 0.84 -7.08
N GLY A 139 19.05 0.29 -7.81
CA GLY A 139 19.23 -0.17 -9.19
C GLY A 139 19.06 0.91 -10.25
N LEU A 140 18.57 2.11 -9.88
CA LEU A 140 18.39 3.24 -10.79
C LEU A 140 19.64 4.14 -10.78
N ALA A 141 19.99 4.69 -11.95
CA ALA A 141 21.20 5.51 -12.09
C ALA A 141 21.02 6.95 -11.62
N ALA A 142 19.81 7.49 -11.72
CA ALA A 142 19.46 8.83 -11.26
C ALA A 142 19.19 8.83 -9.75
N ASP A 143 19.43 9.94 -9.08
CA ASP A 143 19.10 10.14 -7.66
C ASP A 143 17.58 10.44 -7.54
N VAL A 144 16.79 9.38 -7.33
CA VAL A 144 15.33 9.43 -7.34
C VAL A 144 14.74 8.93 -6.03
N GLY A 145 13.53 9.41 -5.71
CA GLY A 145 12.69 8.75 -4.71
C GLY A 145 11.97 7.54 -5.31
N VAL A 146 11.69 6.52 -4.50
CA VAL A 146 10.85 5.38 -4.88
C VAL A 146 9.76 5.17 -3.86
N VAL A 147 8.51 5.00 -4.30
CA VAL A 147 7.35 4.71 -3.45
C VAL A 147 6.66 3.45 -3.96
N VAL A 148 6.56 2.43 -3.12
CA VAL A 148 5.71 1.26 -3.39
C VAL A 148 4.29 1.61 -2.98
N THR A 149 3.36 1.55 -3.94
CA THR A 149 1.99 2.03 -3.79
C THR A 149 0.99 0.89 -3.81
N ASP A 150 -0.11 1.07 -3.12
CA ASP A 150 -1.28 0.18 -3.18
C ASP A 150 -2.56 1.01 -3.24
N THR A 151 -3.69 0.35 -3.44
CA THR A 151 -5.01 1.00 -3.45
C THR A 151 -5.79 0.58 -2.22
N SER A 152 -6.24 1.55 -1.43
CA SER A 152 -6.95 1.29 -0.19
C SER A 152 -8.24 2.09 -0.07
N GLY A 153 -9.29 1.44 0.46
CA GLY A 153 -10.49 2.10 0.93
C GLY A 153 -10.22 3.00 2.14
N ARG A 154 -11.18 3.84 2.47
CA ARG A 154 -11.08 4.73 3.64
C ARG A 154 -12.42 4.90 4.34
N PRO A 155 -12.44 5.09 5.67
CA PRO A 155 -13.66 5.41 6.39
C PRO A 155 -14.31 6.71 5.89
N PHE A 156 -15.64 6.81 6.04
CA PHE A 156 -16.43 8.02 5.83
C PHE A 156 -16.53 8.56 4.39
N ARG A 157 -15.87 7.94 3.43
CA ARG A 157 -15.91 8.35 2.01
C ARG A 157 -16.01 7.15 1.09
N HIS A 158 -16.80 7.28 0.04
CA HIS A 158 -16.79 6.31 -1.06
C HIS A 158 -15.51 6.43 -1.89
N GLY A 159 -15.15 5.32 -2.53
CA GLY A 159 -13.98 5.22 -3.40
C GLY A 159 -12.70 4.87 -2.64
N GLN A 160 -11.78 4.31 -3.40
CA GLN A 160 -10.43 3.96 -2.98
C GLN A 160 -9.48 5.09 -3.35
N ARG A 161 -8.26 5.03 -2.86
CA ARG A 161 -7.17 5.94 -3.20
C ARG A 161 -5.84 5.22 -3.13
N GLY A 162 -4.85 5.73 -3.83
CA GLY A 162 -3.48 5.30 -3.66
C GLY A 162 -2.98 5.59 -2.24
N VAL A 163 -2.20 4.66 -1.70
CA VAL A 163 -1.51 4.74 -0.41
C VAL A 163 -0.09 4.21 -0.56
N ALA A 164 0.83 4.74 0.24
CA ALA A 164 2.20 4.22 0.28
C ALA A 164 2.31 3.05 1.26
N LEU A 165 2.96 1.97 0.83
CA LEU A 165 3.31 0.83 1.67
C LEU A 165 4.76 0.87 2.14
N GLY A 166 5.65 1.47 1.33
CA GLY A 166 7.06 1.62 1.63
C GLY A 166 7.71 2.61 0.65
N TRP A 167 8.80 3.22 1.07
CA TRP A 167 9.48 4.26 0.30
C TRP A 167 10.99 4.27 0.56
N ALA A 168 11.73 4.93 -0.32
CA ALA A 168 13.16 5.18 -0.19
C ALA A 168 13.54 6.48 -0.92
N GLY A 169 14.56 7.18 -0.43
CA GLY A 169 15.12 8.38 -1.07
C GLY A 169 14.36 9.68 -0.82
N LEU A 170 13.27 9.65 -0.03
CA LEU A 170 12.53 10.84 0.37
C LEU A 170 11.87 10.60 1.73
N PRO A 171 11.63 11.65 2.55
CA PRO A 171 10.86 11.51 3.78
C PRO A 171 9.38 11.19 3.51
N ALA A 172 8.76 10.41 4.41
CA ALA A 172 7.35 10.04 4.30
C ALA A 172 6.39 11.22 4.50
N ALA A 173 6.76 12.11 5.39
CA ALA A 173 5.91 13.22 5.80
C ALA A 173 6.71 14.52 5.88
N ARG A 174 6.00 15.63 5.63
CA ARG A 174 6.51 17.00 5.71
C ARG A 174 5.86 17.68 6.92
N ASP A 175 6.70 18.20 7.80
CA ASP A 175 6.24 18.86 9.04
C ASP A 175 6.09 20.37 8.83
N TRP A 176 4.87 20.85 8.95
CA TRP A 176 4.53 22.26 8.87
C TRP A 176 4.35 22.91 10.25
N ARG A 177 4.51 22.15 11.33
CA ARG A 177 4.32 22.68 12.68
C ARG A 177 5.40 23.70 13.00
N GLY A 178 4.98 24.81 13.62
CA GLY A 178 5.85 25.95 13.90
C GLY A 178 5.96 26.96 12.77
N GLU A 179 5.49 26.64 11.58
CA GLU A 179 5.33 27.63 10.51
C GLU A 179 4.06 28.43 10.69
N THR A 180 3.95 29.56 10.01
CA THR A 180 2.78 30.42 10.07
C THR A 180 1.95 30.32 8.81
N ASP A 181 0.62 30.35 8.97
CA ASP A 181 -0.29 30.50 7.86
C ASP A 181 -0.23 31.93 7.26
N ARG A 182 -1.01 32.17 6.22
CA ARG A 182 -1.07 33.47 5.52
C ARG A 182 -1.48 34.63 6.43
N ASP A 183 -2.23 34.37 7.49
CA ASP A 183 -2.73 35.37 8.43
C ASP A 183 -1.81 35.52 9.65
N GLY A 184 -0.69 34.78 9.69
CA GLY A 184 0.32 34.82 10.74
C GLY A 184 0.00 33.92 11.95
N HIS A 185 -0.94 32.98 11.85
CA HIS A 185 -1.20 32.00 12.90
C HIS A 185 -0.25 30.81 12.78
N GLU A 186 0.30 30.39 13.89
CA GLU A 186 1.19 29.22 13.94
C GLU A 186 0.42 27.91 13.68
N LEU A 187 0.96 27.07 12.80
CA LEU A 187 0.45 25.73 12.51
C LEU A 187 0.90 24.77 13.61
N ALA A 188 -0.04 24.35 14.46
CA ALA A 188 0.26 23.54 15.64
C ALA A 188 0.24 22.02 15.40
N VAL A 189 -0.48 21.55 14.37
CA VAL A 189 -0.76 20.11 14.16
C VAL A 189 -0.58 19.63 12.72
N THR A 190 -0.23 20.51 11.81
CA THR A 190 -0.21 20.20 10.37
C THR A 190 1.03 19.39 10.01
N VAL A 191 0.81 18.15 9.61
CA VAL A 191 1.82 17.25 9.01
C VAL A 191 1.22 16.66 7.74
N GLU A 192 1.92 16.80 6.63
CA GLU A 192 1.49 16.33 5.32
C GLU A 192 2.07 14.94 5.04
N ALA A 193 1.23 13.98 4.67
CA ALA A 193 1.64 12.62 4.32
C ALA A 193 2.11 12.58 2.86
N VAL A 194 3.31 13.07 2.59
CA VAL A 194 3.86 13.28 1.23
C VAL A 194 3.82 12.01 0.38
N VAL A 195 4.25 10.87 0.91
CA VAL A 195 4.28 9.63 0.14
C VAL A 195 2.87 9.11 -0.21
N ASP A 196 1.86 9.38 0.64
CA ASP A 196 0.46 9.07 0.32
C ASP A 196 -0.09 10.00 -0.77
N GLU A 197 0.26 11.29 -0.76
CA GLU A 197 -0.12 12.23 -1.81
C GLU A 197 0.52 11.85 -3.17
N LEU A 198 1.78 11.40 -3.15
CA LEU A 198 2.47 10.88 -4.33
C LEU A 198 1.82 9.58 -4.82
N ALA A 199 1.49 8.65 -3.92
CA ALA A 199 0.79 7.42 -4.25
C ALA A 199 -0.61 7.69 -4.84
N ALA A 200 -1.36 8.65 -4.27
CA ALA A 200 -2.65 9.05 -4.80
C ALA A 200 -2.53 9.73 -6.17
N THR A 201 -1.49 10.54 -6.39
CA THR A 201 -1.19 11.14 -7.70
C THR A 201 -0.87 10.06 -8.74
N ALA A 202 -0.04 9.08 -8.38
CA ALA A 202 0.28 7.96 -9.25
C ALA A 202 -0.97 7.13 -9.60
N ASN A 203 -1.83 6.85 -8.64
CA ASN A 203 -3.07 6.11 -8.84
C ASN A 203 -4.03 6.80 -9.82
N LEU A 204 -4.08 8.14 -9.84
CA LEU A 204 -4.87 8.89 -10.84
C LEU A 204 -4.32 8.75 -12.27
N VAL A 205 -3.02 8.51 -12.42
CA VAL A 205 -2.37 8.35 -13.73
C VAL A 205 -2.44 6.90 -14.20
N SER A 206 -2.15 5.93 -13.31
CA SER A 206 -2.18 4.50 -13.65
C SER A 206 -3.59 3.96 -13.82
N GLY A 207 -4.59 4.56 -13.16
CA GLY A 207 -5.96 4.02 -13.13
C GLY A 207 -6.07 2.73 -12.32
N GLU A 208 -7.29 2.15 -12.36
CA GLU A 208 -7.64 0.88 -11.70
C GLU A 208 -8.02 -0.21 -12.71
N GLY A 209 -7.89 0.08 -13.98
CA GLY A 209 -8.33 -0.79 -15.07
C GLY A 209 -7.26 -1.74 -15.60
N ASP A 210 -7.34 -1.99 -16.90
CA ASP A 210 -6.48 -2.92 -17.64
C ASP A 210 -5.39 -2.21 -18.49
N ASP A 211 -5.13 -0.94 -18.20
CA ASP A 211 -4.19 -0.11 -18.97
C ASP A 211 -2.73 -0.60 -18.86
N GLY A 212 -2.41 -1.43 -17.88
CA GLY A 212 -1.10 -2.06 -17.73
C GLY A 212 0.04 -1.08 -17.40
N THR A 213 -0.27 -0.01 -16.69
CA THR A 213 0.67 1.07 -16.32
C THR A 213 0.99 1.08 -14.81
N PRO A 214 1.69 0.06 -14.29
CA PRO A 214 1.91 -0.09 -12.84
C PRO A 214 3.01 0.80 -12.29
N VAL A 215 3.70 1.57 -13.13
CA VAL A 215 4.77 2.50 -12.72
C VAL A 215 4.46 3.90 -13.23
N VAL A 216 4.54 4.87 -12.33
CA VAL A 216 4.32 6.30 -12.60
C VAL A 216 5.51 7.09 -12.09
N VAL A 217 6.01 8.01 -12.91
CA VAL A 217 7.04 8.97 -12.51
C VAL A 217 6.37 10.30 -12.19
N VAL A 218 6.66 10.84 -11.01
CA VAL A 218 6.31 12.20 -10.60
C VAL A 218 7.56 13.06 -10.70
N ARG A 219 7.56 14.01 -11.62
CA ARG A 219 8.68 14.91 -11.94
C ARG A 219 8.45 16.32 -11.44
N GLU A 220 9.53 17.02 -11.09
CA GLU A 220 9.48 18.38 -10.53
C GLU A 220 8.65 18.45 -9.23
N PHE A 221 8.71 17.38 -8.43
CA PHE A 221 8.26 17.41 -7.07
C PHE A 221 9.35 18.04 -6.19
N GLU A 222 8.98 19.04 -5.40
CA GLU A 222 9.89 19.69 -4.46
C GLU A 222 9.38 19.44 -3.03
N PHE A 223 10.22 18.80 -2.22
CA PHE A 223 9.91 18.61 -0.79
C PHE A 223 9.93 19.95 -0.03
N GLY A 224 10.78 20.89 -0.47
CA GLY A 224 10.98 22.19 0.16
C GLY A 224 11.87 22.14 1.40
N ASP A 225 12.04 23.30 2.05
CA ASP A 225 12.87 23.50 3.25
C ASP A 225 12.06 23.19 4.54
N HIS A 226 11.52 21.97 4.63
CA HIS A 226 10.73 21.52 5.77
C HIS A 226 11.43 20.39 6.49
N ASP A 227 11.17 20.24 7.78
CA ASP A 227 11.58 19.05 8.50
C ASP A 227 10.82 17.82 7.95
N GLY A 228 11.58 16.78 7.62
CA GLY A 228 11.07 15.50 7.14
C GLY A 228 10.91 14.50 8.27
N SER A 229 9.95 13.57 8.10
CA SER A 229 9.75 12.44 9.02
C SER A 229 9.50 11.15 8.25
N GLU A 230 10.04 10.05 8.77
CA GLU A 230 9.76 8.69 8.28
C GLU A 230 8.46 8.10 8.89
N GLN A 231 7.77 8.85 9.76
CA GLN A 231 6.57 8.37 10.44
C GLN A 231 5.33 8.59 9.58
N LEU A 232 4.86 7.53 8.92
CA LEU A 232 3.58 7.50 8.21
C LEU A 232 2.52 6.75 9.03
N PHE A 233 2.86 5.54 9.49
CA PHE A 233 1.93 4.69 10.22
C PHE A 233 1.88 5.07 11.71
N ARG A 234 0.66 5.12 12.27
CA ARG A 234 0.48 5.40 13.70
C ARG A 234 0.84 4.19 14.54
N ALA A 235 1.57 4.41 15.61
CA ALA A 235 1.71 3.40 16.65
C ALA A 235 0.36 3.12 17.31
N VAL A 236 0.17 1.89 17.79
CA VAL A 236 -1.11 1.41 18.35
C VAL A 236 -1.62 2.29 19.50
N ASP A 237 -0.72 2.74 20.36
CA ASP A 237 -1.03 3.60 21.51
C ASP A 237 -1.42 5.04 21.11
N GLY A 238 -1.03 5.47 19.90
CA GLY A 238 -1.40 6.75 19.31
C GLY A 238 -2.59 6.69 18.33
N ASP A 239 -3.16 5.50 18.08
CA ASP A 239 -4.30 5.32 17.18
C ASP A 239 -5.61 5.05 17.96
N PHE A 240 -6.31 6.12 18.29
CA PHE A 240 -7.57 6.03 19.06
C PHE A 240 -8.70 5.32 18.31
N VAL A 241 -8.71 5.37 16.95
CA VAL A 241 -9.70 4.66 16.14
C VAL A 241 -9.47 3.16 16.23
N ARG A 242 -8.21 2.72 16.08
CA ARG A 242 -7.82 1.32 16.23
C ARG A 242 -8.14 0.79 17.63
N GLN A 243 -7.84 1.58 18.67
CA GLN A 243 -8.17 1.21 20.07
C GLN A 243 -9.69 1.05 20.28
N ALA A 244 -10.50 1.92 19.69
CA ALA A 244 -11.95 1.81 19.76
C ALA A 244 -12.47 0.57 19.02
N LEU A 245 -11.92 0.25 17.84
CA LEU A 245 -12.31 -0.92 17.05
C LEU A 245 -11.95 -2.25 17.73
N ARG A 246 -10.89 -2.32 18.52
CA ARG A 246 -10.53 -3.53 19.29
C ARG A 246 -11.60 -3.96 20.30
N GLY A 247 -12.36 -3.02 20.82
CA GLY A 247 -13.47 -3.28 21.74
C GLY A 247 -14.84 -3.34 21.08
N TRP A 248 -14.90 -3.22 19.75
CA TRP A 248 -16.15 -3.19 19.01
C TRP A 248 -16.53 -4.56 18.47
N THR A 249 -17.81 -4.89 18.57
CA THR A 249 -18.40 -6.11 18.00
C THR A 249 -19.46 -5.75 16.97
N PHE A 250 -19.45 -6.42 15.83
CA PHE A 250 -20.49 -6.26 14.84
C PHE A 250 -21.64 -7.23 15.15
N ASP A 251 -22.78 -6.70 15.55
CA ASP A 251 -23.95 -7.49 15.97
C ASP A 251 -24.93 -7.80 14.80
N GLY A 252 -24.54 -7.43 13.57
CA GLY A 252 -25.40 -7.54 12.39
C GLY A 252 -26.40 -6.39 12.29
N ALA A 253 -26.94 -6.13 11.10
CA ALA A 253 -28.05 -5.21 10.87
C ALA A 253 -29.36 -5.98 10.72
#